data_f355c81e3213020f0c20eff9a03047bf
#
_entry.id   f355c81e3213020f0c20eff9a03047bf
#
_cell.length_a   1.000
_cell.length_b   1.000
_cell.length_c   1.000
_cell.angle_alpha   90.00
_cell.angle_beta   90.00
_cell.angle_gamma   90.00
#
_symmetry.space_group_name_H-M   'P 1'
#
loop_
_entity.id
_entity.type
_entity.pdbx_description
1 polymer ?
#
loop_
_entity_poly.entity_id
_entity_poly.type
_entity_poly.pdbx_seq_one_letter_code
_entity_poly.pdbx_strand_id
1 'polypeptide(L)'
;MDFVPWTSFDRLVAKYGGDVRVRRFRCTEQFRAMAFAQLTYRESLRDIEACLGAQPSKLYGMGFRNPVAKSTLADANELRDWRMWHDLATILICRARKLYADDVIGLDLDNTIYALDSTTIDLCLTLFPWADFRSTKSAVKMHTLLDLRGPIPSFIHVSNGKMGDALALDLITPEAGAIYVMDRGYVDFRRLHVFHAAHAFFVTRAKSNMKYHRVYSRPAAKSAGILADQSIALDGFYTSRDYPEHTAGI
;
A
#
# COMPACT_ATOMS: atom_id res chain seq x y z
N MET A 1 10.78 -19.06 7.74
CA MET A 1 11.15 -17.90 6.88
C MET A 1 11.86 -18.33 5.58
N ASP A 2 11.50 -19.47 5.06
CA ASP A 2 12.13 -20.07 3.86
C ASP A 2 11.75 -19.34 2.56
N PHE A 3 10.64 -18.60 2.59
CA PHE A 3 10.21 -17.76 1.46
C PHE A 3 11.08 -16.50 1.24
N VAL A 4 11.90 -16.10 2.22
CA VAL A 4 12.76 -14.92 2.11
C VAL A 4 13.96 -15.21 1.22
N PRO A 5 14.20 -14.41 0.15
CA PRO A 5 15.35 -14.60 -0.73
C PRO A 5 16.63 -14.06 -0.09
N TRP A 6 17.19 -14.79 0.86
CA TRP A 6 18.33 -14.33 1.66
C TRP A 6 19.52 -13.84 0.83
N THR A 7 19.86 -14.56 -0.25
CA THR A 7 20.96 -14.11 -1.15
C THR A 7 20.67 -12.75 -1.79
N SER A 8 19.42 -12.51 -2.19
CA SER A 8 19.03 -11.20 -2.74
C SER A 8 19.03 -10.13 -1.64
N PHE A 9 18.58 -10.49 -0.44
CA PHE A 9 18.61 -9.59 0.71
C PHE A 9 20.04 -9.20 1.08
N ASP A 10 20.98 -10.14 1.12
CA ASP A 10 22.39 -9.87 1.41
C ASP A 10 23.01 -8.91 0.37
N ARG A 11 22.62 -9.02 -0.90
CA ARG A 11 23.04 -8.06 -1.94
C ARG A 11 22.49 -6.66 -1.71
N LEU A 12 21.23 -6.56 -1.26
CA LEU A 12 20.62 -5.27 -0.89
C LEU A 12 21.31 -4.66 0.34
N VAL A 13 21.57 -5.48 1.36
CA VAL A 13 22.34 -5.05 2.55
C VAL A 13 23.71 -4.49 2.15
N ALA A 14 24.41 -5.16 1.25
CA ALA A 14 25.70 -4.69 0.73
C ALA A 14 25.54 -3.40 -0.10
N LYS A 15 24.53 -3.35 -1.01
CA LYS A 15 24.25 -2.18 -1.86
C LYS A 15 24.00 -0.90 -1.05
N TYR A 16 23.25 -1.01 0.05
CA TYR A 16 22.88 0.12 0.90
C TYR A 16 23.75 0.27 2.15
N GLY A 17 24.80 -0.54 2.31
CA GLY A 17 25.71 -0.46 3.44
C GLY A 17 25.07 -0.78 4.79
N GLY A 18 23.96 -1.55 4.80
CA GLY A 18 23.16 -1.76 6.02
C GLY A 18 23.90 -2.39 7.20
N ASP A 19 24.95 -3.18 6.94
CA ASP A 19 25.78 -3.83 7.95
C ASP A 19 27.19 -3.22 8.05
N VAL A 20 27.45 -2.06 7.43
CA VAL A 20 28.76 -1.38 7.54
C VAL A 20 28.99 -0.96 8.99
N ARG A 21 30.14 -1.39 9.56
CA ARG A 21 30.53 -1.18 10.97
C ARG A 21 29.60 -1.81 12.01
N VAL A 22 28.66 -2.68 11.58
CA VAL A 22 27.77 -3.40 12.50
C VAL A 22 28.47 -4.65 13.03
N ARG A 23 28.74 -4.69 14.35
CA ARG A 23 29.37 -5.84 15.02
C ARG A 23 28.33 -6.86 15.53
N ARG A 24 27.19 -6.34 15.97
CA ARG A 24 26.09 -7.12 16.54
C ARG A 24 24.79 -6.66 15.88
N PHE A 25 23.78 -7.47 15.87
CA PHE A 25 22.45 -7.17 15.35
C PHE A 25 22.46 -6.72 13.89
N ARG A 26 22.76 -7.66 12.98
CA ARG A 26 22.79 -7.44 11.54
C ARG A 26 21.39 -7.15 10.96
N CYS A 27 21.33 -6.70 9.73
CA CYS A 27 20.07 -6.44 9.02
C CYS A 27 19.15 -7.68 8.94
N THR A 28 19.75 -8.88 8.84
CA THR A 28 19.01 -10.14 8.89
C THR A 28 18.32 -10.38 10.24
N GLU A 29 18.97 -10.00 11.35
CA GLU A 29 18.38 -10.10 12.69
C GLU A 29 17.30 -9.03 12.90
N GLN A 30 17.50 -7.80 12.39
CA GLN A 30 16.48 -6.76 12.41
C GLN A 30 15.23 -7.21 11.62
N PHE A 31 15.41 -7.74 10.41
CA PHE A 31 14.29 -8.27 9.62
C PHE A 31 13.51 -9.33 10.39
N ARG A 32 14.22 -10.28 11.02
CA ARG A 32 13.58 -11.34 11.82
C ARG A 32 12.82 -10.79 13.03
N ALA A 33 13.41 -9.80 13.72
CA ALA A 33 12.76 -9.16 14.88
C ALA A 33 11.49 -8.43 14.47
N MET A 34 11.52 -7.66 13.37
CA MET A 34 10.37 -6.95 12.86
C MET A 34 9.30 -7.89 12.28
N ALA A 35 9.71 -8.96 11.57
CA ALA A 35 8.80 -9.99 11.09
C ALA A 35 8.14 -10.75 12.26
N PHE A 36 8.89 -11.10 13.30
CA PHE A 36 8.34 -11.66 14.53
C PHE A 36 7.28 -10.73 15.12
N ALA A 37 7.58 -9.44 15.21
CA ALA A 37 6.66 -8.44 15.74
C ALA A 37 5.34 -8.42 14.97
N GLN A 38 5.39 -8.38 13.65
CA GLN A 38 4.20 -8.38 12.79
C GLN A 38 3.40 -9.68 12.91
N LEU A 39 4.07 -10.83 12.87
CA LEU A 39 3.41 -12.14 12.93
C LEU A 39 2.81 -12.46 14.32
N THR A 40 3.27 -11.79 15.36
CA THR A 40 2.80 -12.00 16.74
C THR A 40 2.09 -10.78 17.33
N TYR A 41 1.75 -9.79 16.49
CA TYR A 41 1.00 -8.58 16.87
C TYR A 41 1.63 -7.80 18.03
N ARG A 42 2.96 -7.55 17.94
CA ARG A 42 3.66 -6.72 18.94
C ARG A 42 3.50 -5.25 18.62
N GLU A 43 3.15 -4.45 19.61
CA GLU A 43 2.77 -3.04 19.42
C GLU A 43 3.94 -2.08 19.68
N SER A 44 4.99 -2.52 20.37
CA SER A 44 6.13 -1.67 20.71
C SER A 44 7.47 -2.40 20.72
N LEU A 45 8.56 -1.63 20.57
CA LEU A 45 9.92 -2.19 20.67
C LEU A 45 10.21 -2.81 22.06
N ARG A 46 9.55 -2.34 23.12
CA ARG A 46 9.64 -2.94 24.46
C ARG A 46 8.95 -4.29 24.51
N ASP A 47 7.82 -4.41 23.88
CA ASP A 47 7.07 -5.67 23.79
C ASP A 47 7.85 -6.71 22.97
N ILE A 48 8.49 -6.28 21.87
CA ILE A 48 9.39 -7.13 21.08
C ILE A 48 10.54 -7.66 21.94
N GLU A 49 11.25 -6.76 22.66
CA GLU A 49 12.34 -7.12 23.57
C GLU A 49 11.89 -8.11 24.63
N ALA A 50 10.78 -7.82 25.32
CA ALA A 50 10.23 -8.67 26.37
C ALA A 50 9.85 -10.06 25.86
N CYS A 51 9.15 -10.14 24.72
CA CYS A 51 8.70 -11.40 24.15
C CYS A 51 9.85 -12.26 23.60
N LEU A 52 10.84 -11.65 22.94
CA LEU A 52 12.04 -12.37 22.50
C LEU A 52 12.89 -12.80 23.71
N GLY A 53 12.99 -11.95 24.74
CA GLY A 53 13.73 -12.25 25.98
C GLY A 53 13.09 -13.33 26.84
N ALA A 54 11.78 -13.55 26.73
CA ALA A 54 11.05 -14.57 27.51
C ALA A 54 11.46 -16.01 27.17
N GLN A 55 12.06 -16.26 25.98
CA GLN A 55 12.46 -17.60 25.55
C GLN A 55 13.88 -17.62 24.94
N PRO A 56 14.91 -17.40 25.76
CA PRO A 56 16.30 -17.28 25.28
C PRO A 56 16.78 -18.52 24.51
N SER A 57 16.35 -19.71 24.92
CA SER A 57 16.72 -20.99 24.25
C SER A 57 16.23 -21.08 22.81
N LYS A 58 15.16 -20.36 22.45
CA LYS A 58 14.62 -20.37 21.08
C LYS A 58 15.25 -19.31 20.18
N LEU A 59 15.92 -18.31 20.73
CA LEU A 59 16.51 -17.21 19.95
C LEU A 59 17.49 -17.73 18.90
N TYR A 60 18.36 -18.68 19.26
CA TYR A 60 19.31 -19.25 18.31
C TYR A 60 18.62 -19.94 17.14
N GLY A 61 17.60 -20.77 17.40
CA GLY A 61 16.78 -21.41 16.36
C GLY A 61 16.02 -20.43 15.48
N MET A 62 15.66 -19.25 16.03
CA MET A 62 15.07 -18.15 15.28
C MET A 62 16.12 -17.33 14.49
N GLY A 63 17.41 -17.63 14.64
CA GLY A 63 18.52 -16.99 13.95
C GLY A 63 19.03 -15.72 14.59
N PHE A 64 18.81 -15.55 15.89
CA PHE A 64 19.45 -14.48 16.69
C PHE A 64 20.69 -15.00 17.39
N ARG A 65 21.77 -14.28 17.29
CA ARG A 65 23.03 -14.61 17.97
C ARG A 65 23.12 -14.06 19.38
N ASN A 66 22.38 -12.99 19.65
CA ASN A 66 22.38 -12.27 20.93
C ASN A 66 20.95 -11.88 21.31
N PRO A 67 20.69 -11.60 22.60
CA PRO A 67 19.45 -10.95 23.01
C PRO A 67 19.24 -9.64 22.25
N VAL A 68 17.99 -9.33 21.93
CA VAL A 68 17.60 -8.16 21.16
C VAL A 68 17.12 -7.08 22.11
N ALA A 69 17.93 -6.04 22.31
CA ALA A 69 17.56 -4.90 23.13
C ALA A 69 16.73 -3.88 22.34
N LYS A 70 15.77 -3.26 23.00
CA LYS A 70 14.91 -2.19 22.46
C LYS A 70 15.74 -1.04 21.87
N SER A 71 16.80 -0.59 22.54
CA SER A 71 17.68 0.47 22.05
C SER A 71 18.37 0.08 20.75
N THR A 72 18.86 -1.16 20.66
CA THR A 72 19.51 -1.68 19.44
C THR A 72 18.52 -1.75 18.28
N LEU A 73 17.25 -2.12 18.54
CA LEU A 73 16.19 -2.08 17.53
C LEU A 73 15.88 -0.65 17.07
N ALA A 74 15.80 0.29 18.02
CA ALA A 74 15.55 1.69 17.73
C ALA A 74 16.65 2.28 16.84
N ASP A 75 17.91 2.11 17.25
CA ASP A 75 19.08 2.58 16.49
C ASP A 75 19.11 1.97 15.08
N ALA A 76 18.82 0.68 14.96
CA ALA A 76 18.79 0.00 13.68
C ALA A 76 17.67 0.53 12.76
N ASN A 77 16.49 0.85 13.31
CA ASN A 77 15.38 1.43 12.56
C ASN A 77 15.65 2.88 12.14
N GLU A 78 16.39 3.64 12.93
CA GLU A 78 16.71 5.03 12.64
C GLU A 78 17.86 5.18 11.64
N LEU A 79 18.93 4.39 11.81
CA LEU A 79 20.19 4.59 11.08
C LEU A 79 20.25 3.85 9.74
N ARG A 80 19.50 2.77 9.56
CA ARG A 80 19.56 1.96 8.35
C ARG A 80 18.75 2.55 7.23
N ASP A 81 19.28 2.47 6.00
CA ASP A 81 18.65 2.98 4.81
C ASP A 81 17.34 2.24 4.52
N TRP A 82 16.24 2.97 4.54
CA TRP A 82 14.90 2.42 4.30
C TRP A 82 14.73 1.83 2.89
N ARG A 83 15.51 2.28 1.89
CA ARG A 83 15.44 1.79 0.50
C ARG A 83 15.80 0.31 0.40
N MET A 84 16.63 -0.19 1.32
CA MET A 84 16.93 -1.62 1.42
C MET A 84 15.66 -2.45 1.67
N TRP A 85 14.81 -1.98 2.58
CA TRP A 85 13.54 -2.64 2.92
C TRP A 85 12.51 -2.50 1.80
N HIS A 86 12.46 -1.35 1.13
CA HIS A 86 11.62 -1.12 -0.03
C HIS A 86 11.97 -2.07 -1.18
N ASP A 87 13.25 -2.19 -1.53
CA ASP A 87 13.70 -3.09 -2.60
C ASP A 87 13.42 -4.56 -2.23
N LEU A 88 13.61 -4.96 -0.96
CA LEU A 88 13.24 -6.28 -0.48
C LEU A 88 11.73 -6.55 -0.61
N ALA A 89 10.91 -5.59 -0.18
CA ALA A 89 9.46 -5.69 -0.31
C ALA A 89 9.05 -5.88 -1.78
N THR A 90 9.63 -5.13 -2.70
CA THR A 90 9.39 -5.27 -4.15
C THR A 90 9.71 -6.69 -4.65
N ILE A 91 10.84 -7.28 -4.22
CA ILE A 91 11.20 -8.66 -4.58
C ILE A 91 10.17 -9.66 -4.03
N LEU A 92 9.75 -9.48 -2.78
CA LEU A 92 8.76 -10.35 -2.13
C LEU A 92 7.40 -10.24 -2.80
N ILE A 93 6.96 -9.04 -3.15
CA ILE A 93 5.72 -8.78 -3.89
C ILE A 93 5.74 -9.50 -5.25
N CYS A 94 6.83 -9.36 -6.02
CA CYS A 94 6.96 -10.04 -7.31
C CYS A 94 6.90 -11.57 -7.19
N ARG A 95 7.44 -12.14 -6.09
CA ARG A 95 7.34 -13.58 -5.82
C ARG A 95 5.92 -13.98 -5.43
N ALA A 96 5.31 -13.23 -4.52
CA ALA A 96 3.97 -13.50 -4.05
C ALA A 96 2.96 -13.45 -5.20
N ARG A 97 3.00 -12.42 -6.06
CA ARG A 97 2.11 -12.32 -7.23
C ARG A 97 2.18 -13.56 -8.14
N LYS A 98 3.35 -14.17 -8.30
CA LYS A 98 3.49 -15.40 -9.09
C LYS A 98 2.82 -16.62 -8.44
N LEU A 99 2.83 -16.70 -7.09
CA LEU A 99 2.22 -17.80 -6.35
C LEU A 99 0.69 -17.75 -6.39
N TYR A 100 0.12 -16.54 -6.52
CA TYR A 100 -1.33 -16.31 -6.51
C TYR A 100 -1.89 -15.93 -7.90
N ALA A 101 -1.09 -16.13 -8.96
CA ALA A 101 -1.50 -15.70 -10.32
C ALA A 101 -2.79 -16.41 -10.80
N ASP A 102 -2.98 -17.65 -10.36
CA ASP A 102 -4.11 -18.49 -10.75
C ASP A 102 -5.24 -18.51 -9.69
N ASP A 103 -5.10 -17.74 -8.61
CA ASP A 103 -6.13 -17.67 -7.57
C ASP A 103 -7.39 -16.95 -8.07
N VAL A 104 -8.55 -17.51 -7.75
CA VAL A 104 -9.85 -16.99 -8.14
C VAL A 104 -10.37 -16.03 -7.06
N ILE A 105 -10.76 -14.83 -7.46
CA ILE A 105 -11.29 -13.80 -6.53
C ILE A 105 -12.69 -14.17 -5.98
N GLY A 106 -13.32 -15.23 -6.49
CA GLY A 106 -14.72 -15.57 -6.13
C GLY A 106 -15.76 -14.67 -6.80
N LEU A 107 -15.35 -13.86 -7.77
CA LEU A 107 -16.20 -13.08 -8.64
C LEU A 107 -16.15 -13.68 -10.04
N ASP A 108 -17.28 -13.67 -10.74
CA ASP A 108 -17.37 -14.11 -12.14
C ASP A 108 -16.81 -13.02 -13.09
N LEU A 109 -15.51 -12.72 -12.90
CA LEU A 109 -14.79 -11.70 -13.66
C LEU A 109 -13.37 -12.20 -13.96
N ASP A 110 -13.00 -12.17 -15.23
CA ASP A 110 -11.64 -12.52 -15.70
C ASP A 110 -10.63 -11.38 -15.50
N ASN A 111 -11.12 -10.20 -15.14
CA ASN A 111 -10.31 -9.01 -14.96
C ASN A 111 -9.44 -9.07 -13.70
N THR A 112 -8.24 -8.50 -13.77
CA THR A 112 -7.49 -8.19 -12.54
C THR A 112 -8.20 -7.07 -11.79
N ILE A 113 -8.44 -7.25 -10.48
CA ILE A 113 -9.07 -6.24 -9.64
C ILE A 113 -8.06 -5.73 -8.64
N TYR A 114 -7.89 -4.42 -8.61
CA TYR A 114 -7.03 -3.71 -7.67
C TYR A 114 -7.87 -2.87 -6.70
N ALA A 115 -7.51 -2.89 -5.42
CA ALA A 115 -8.02 -1.93 -4.44
C ALA A 115 -6.94 -0.90 -4.12
N LEU A 116 -7.25 0.38 -4.27
CA LEU A 116 -6.36 1.49 -3.93
C LEU A 116 -6.87 2.21 -2.70
N ASP A 117 -6.05 2.26 -1.67
CA ASP A 117 -6.35 2.96 -0.43
C ASP A 117 -5.12 3.66 0.15
N SER A 118 -5.34 4.57 1.08
CA SER A 118 -4.29 5.26 1.81
C SER A 118 -4.48 5.15 3.31
N THR A 119 -3.39 4.86 4.01
CA THR A 119 -3.32 4.86 5.47
C THR A 119 -2.47 6.03 5.93
N THR A 120 -3.00 6.86 6.84
CA THR A 120 -2.25 7.93 7.48
C THR A 120 -1.66 7.41 8.79
N ILE A 121 -0.34 7.55 8.94
CA ILE A 121 0.41 7.14 10.13
C ILE A 121 0.88 8.41 10.84
N ASP A 122 0.32 8.68 12.02
CA ASP A 122 0.70 9.81 12.86
C ASP A 122 2.13 9.63 13.40
N LEU A 123 2.93 10.69 13.33
CA LEU A 123 4.30 10.71 13.80
C LEU A 123 4.49 11.82 14.85
N CYS A 124 5.51 11.66 15.69
CA CYS A 124 5.89 12.69 16.64
C CYS A 124 6.53 13.88 15.91
N LEU A 125 5.93 15.07 15.99
CA LEU A 125 6.39 16.27 15.28
C LEU A 125 7.85 16.64 15.65
N THR A 126 8.25 16.49 16.89
CA THR A 126 9.59 16.83 17.34
C THR A 126 10.68 15.92 16.77
N LEU A 127 10.34 14.66 16.48
CA LEU A 127 11.26 13.68 15.91
C LEU A 127 11.23 13.64 14.39
N PHE A 128 10.10 14.03 13.78
CA PHE A 128 9.87 13.95 12.32
C PHE A 128 9.40 15.29 11.73
N PRO A 129 10.17 16.38 11.86
CA PRO A 129 9.75 17.70 11.37
C PRO A 129 9.59 17.76 9.84
N TRP A 130 10.24 16.87 9.10
CA TRP A 130 10.11 16.76 7.65
C TRP A 130 8.77 16.16 7.19
N ALA A 131 8.11 15.41 8.07
CA ALA A 131 6.81 14.77 7.78
C ALA A 131 5.64 15.70 8.15
N ASP A 132 5.75 16.98 7.83
CA ASP A 132 4.77 18.02 8.16
C ASP A 132 3.38 17.66 7.61
N PHE A 133 2.38 17.62 8.50
CA PHE A 133 0.99 17.33 8.15
C PHE A 133 0.06 18.49 8.54
N ARG A 134 0.17 18.97 9.79
CA ARG A 134 -0.54 20.15 10.32
C ARG A 134 0.43 20.90 11.22
N SER A 135 0.09 22.13 11.60
CA SER A 135 0.92 22.94 12.50
C SER A 135 1.32 22.25 13.80
N THR A 136 0.54 21.26 14.24
CA THR A 136 0.73 20.55 15.52
C THR A 136 1.00 19.05 15.36
N LYS A 137 1.06 18.51 14.11
CA LYS A 137 1.20 17.07 13.87
C LYS A 137 2.09 16.80 12.67
N SER A 138 2.92 15.78 12.81
CA SER A 138 3.59 15.11 11.68
C SER A 138 2.86 13.83 11.33
N ALA A 139 2.79 13.51 10.05
CA ALA A 139 2.26 12.23 9.58
C ALA A 139 2.90 11.86 8.25
N VAL A 140 2.98 10.57 8.00
CA VAL A 140 3.21 10.02 6.66
C VAL A 140 1.94 9.36 6.17
N LYS A 141 1.76 9.38 4.86
CA LYS A 141 0.67 8.70 4.21
C LYS A 141 1.24 7.57 3.35
N MET A 142 0.72 6.37 3.53
CA MET A 142 1.09 5.19 2.76
C MET A 142 -0.06 4.85 1.81
N HIS A 143 0.17 5.03 0.51
CA HIS A 143 -0.76 4.60 -0.54
C HIS A 143 -0.42 3.18 -0.95
N THR A 144 -1.41 2.31 -0.95
CA THR A 144 -1.26 0.89 -1.28
C THR A 144 -2.23 0.51 -2.38
N LEU A 145 -1.71 -0.06 -3.46
CA LEU A 145 -2.50 -0.74 -4.48
C LEU A 145 -2.43 -2.24 -4.21
N LEU A 146 -3.55 -2.84 -3.87
CA LEU A 146 -3.66 -4.24 -3.50
C LEU A 146 -4.24 -5.05 -4.66
N ASP A 147 -3.55 -6.08 -5.12
CA ASP A 147 -4.11 -7.09 -6.04
C ASP A 147 -5.02 -8.02 -5.24
N LEU A 148 -6.31 -8.07 -5.59
CA LEU A 148 -7.29 -8.80 -4.80
C LEU A 148 -7.27 -10.33 -5.04
N ARG A 149 -6.55 -10.81 -6.04
CA ARG A 149 -6.41 -12.27 -6.26
C ARG A 149 -5.69 -12.98 -5.12
N GLY A 150 -4.77 -12.30 -4.45
CA GLY A 150 -4.04 -12.88 -3.34
C GLY A 150 -3.70 -11.87 -2.25
N PRO A 151 -4.59 -10.95 -1.85
CA PRO A 151 -4.44 -9.67 -1.14
C PRO A 151 -2.97 -9.20 -1.01
N ILE A 152 -2.32 -9.04 -2.18
CA ILE A 152 -0.89 -8.72 -2.26
C ILE A 152 -0.71 -7.27 -2.68
N PRO A 153 0.06 -6.46 -1.94
CA PRO A 153 0.43 -5.13 -2.39
C PRO A 153 1.18 -5.21 -3.72
N SER A 154 0.65 -4.61 -4.78
CA SER A 154 1.34 -4.49 -6.08
C SER A 154 2.13 -3.19 -6.19
N PHE A 155 1.71 -2.18 -5.42
CA PHE A 155 2.37 -0.88 -5.34
C PHE A 155 2.24 -0.32 -3.92
N ILE A 156 3.33 0.25 -3.41
CA ILE A 156 3.35 0.95 -2.12
C ILE A 156 4.11 2.26 -2.32
N HIS A 157 3.50 3.38 -1.96
CA HIS A 157 4.15 4.69 -1.95
C HIS A 157 3.96 5.38 -0.61
N VAL A 158 5.06 5.85 -0.03
CA VAL A 158 5.04 6.61 1.22
C VAL A 158 5.33 8.07 0.92
N SER A 159 4.43 8.94 1.33
CA SER A 159 4.53 10.39 1.15
C SER A 159 4.37 11.12 2.49
N ASN A 160 4.58 12.42 2.50
CA ASN A 160 4.17 13.24 3.64
C ASN A 160 2.63 13.24 3.76
N GLY A 161 2.11 13.49 4.95
CA GLY A 161 0.67 13.48 5.22
C GLY A 161 -0.15 14.50 4.44
N LYS A 162 0.48 15.52 3.84
CA LYS A 162 -0.18 16.57 3.04
C LYS A 162 -0.50 16.14 1.62
N MET A 163 0.12 15.07 1.11
CA MET A 163 -0.14 14.59 -0.24
C MET A 163 -1.63 14.22 -0.40
N GLY A 164 -2.29 14.83 -1.37
CA GLY A 164 -3.68 14.48 -1.71
C GLY A 164 -3.77 13.09 -2.34
N ASP A 165 -4.79 12.32 -1.98
CA ASP A 165 -4.95 10.93 -2.44
C ASP A 165 -4.94 10.82 -3.96
N ALA A 166 -5.61 11.74 -4.66
CA ALA A 166 -5.65 11.75 -6.12
C ALA A 166 -4.27 11.84 -6.80
N LEU A 167 -3.27 12.46 -6.13
CA LEU A 167 -1.92 12.54 -6.68
C LEU A 167 -1.22 11.19 -6.77
N ALA A 168 -1.63 10.21 -5.96
CA ALA A 168 -1.08 8.86 -6.04
C ALA A 168 -1.41 8.17 -7.37
N LEU A 169 -2.49 8.58 -8.04
CA LEU A 169 -2.84 8.06 -9.37
C LEU A 169 -1.79 8.37 -10.43
N ASP A 170 -1.04 9.48 -10.29
CA ASP A 170 0.04 9.84 -11.22
C ASP A 170 1.24 8.87 -11.14
N LEU A 171 1.33 8.09 -10.07
CA LEU A 171 2.41 7.13 -9.83
C LEU A 171 2.05 5.70 -10.28
N ILE A 172 0.81 5.48 -10.68
CA ILE A 172 0.29 4.17 -11.10
C ILE A 172 0.23 4.14 -12.62
N THR A 173 0.84 3.13 -13.21
CA THR A 173 0.65 2.84 -14.65
C THR A 173 -0.58 1.93 -14.77
N PRO A 174 -1.70 2.40 -15.37
CA PRO A 174 -2.90 1.58 -15.50
C PRO A 174 -2.67 0.37 -16.42
N GLU A 175 -3.14 -0.80 -16.01
CA GLU A 175 -3.13 -2.02 -16.83
C GLU A 175 -4.44 -2.09 -17.63
N ALA A 176 -4.35 -2.30 -18.94
CA ALA A 176 -5.52 -2.45 -19.80
C ALA A 176 -6.38 -3.65 -19.34
N GLY A 177 -7.69 -3.46 -19.28
CA GLY A 177 -8.63 -4.46 -18.80
C GLY A 177 -8.73 -4.60 -17.28
N ALA A 178 -7.83 -4.02 -16.49
CA ALA A 178 -7.91 -4.09 -15.03
C ALA A 178 -8.99 -3.15 -14.46
N ILE A 179 -9.54 -3.53 -13.30
CA ILE A 179 -10.55 -2.75 -12.57
C ILE A 179 -9.90 -2.19 -11.31
N TYR A 180 -9.95 -0.88 -11.13
CA TYR A 180 -9.39 -0.17 -9.97
C TYR A 180 -10.52 0.29 -9.05
N VAL A 181 -10.62 -0.29 -7.87
CA VAL A 181 -11.59 0.10 -6.82
C VAL A 181 -10.91 1.09 -5.88
N MET A 182 -11.50 2.26 -5.71
CA MET A 182 -10.90 3.33 -4.90
C MET A 182 -11.94 4.19 -4.19
N ASP A 183 -11.53 4.86 -3.10
CA ASP A 183 -12.37 5.79 -2.37
C ASP A 183 -12.60 7.09 -3.19
N ARG A 184 -13.65 7.84 -2.83
CA ARG A 184 -13.96 9.18 -3.38
C ARG A 184 -12.83 10.21 -3.19
N GLY A 185 -11.87 9.98 -2.30
CA GLY A 185 -10.68 10.81 -2.12
C GLY A 185 -9.81 10.86 -3.38
N TYR A 186 -9.84 9.79 -4.17
CA TYR A 186 -9.10 9.66 -5.42
C TYR A 186 -9.83 10.26 -6.63
N VAL A 187 -11.08 10.73 -6.50
CA VAL A 187 -11.83 11.28 -7.62
C VAL A 187 -11.21 12.59 -8.11
N ASP A 188 -10.52 12.47 -9.23
CA ASP A 188 -9.98 13.55 -10.05
C ASP A 188 -10.19 13.16 -11.51
N PHE A 189 -11.07 13.86 -12.20
CA PHE A 189 -11.54 13.44 -13.52
C PHE A 189 -10.43 13.42 -14.58
N ARG A 190 -9.47 14.33 -14.50
CA ARG A 190 -8.32 14.34 -15.42
C ARG A 190 -7.47 13.06 -15.26
N ARG A 191 -7.24 12.63 -14.01
CA ARG A 191 -6.47 11.41 -13.71
C ARG A 191 -7.27 10.15 -14.04
N LEU A 192 -8.56 10.14 -13.74
CA LEU A 192 -9.45 9.02 -14.09
C LEU A 192 -9.57 8.85 -15.61
N HIS A 193 -9.49 9.94 -16.38
CA HIS A 193 -9.44 9.87 -17.85
C HIS A 193 -8.17 9.15 -18.36
N VAL A 194 -7.03 9.29 -17.67
CA VAL A 194 -5.81 8.53 -18.02
C VAL A 194 -6.04 7.03 -17.88
N PHE A 195 -6.76 6.59 -16.84
CA PHE A 195 -7.13 5.18 -16.67
C PHE A 195 -8.06 4.72 -17.80
N HIS A 196 -9.07 5.50 -18.13
CA HIS A 196 -9.97 5.22 -19.23
C HIS A 196 -9.23 5.12 -20.57
N ALA A 197 -8.40 6.09 -20.89
CA ALA A 197 -7.60 6.11 -22.12
C ALA A 197 -6.63 4.91 -22.21
N ALA A 198 -6.20 4.37 -21.08
CA ALA A 198 -5.42 3.14 -21.00
C ALA A 198 -6.27 1.86 -21.08
N HIS A 199 -7.56 1.97 -21.36
CA HIS A 199 -8.54 0.86 -21.38
C HIS A 199 -8.65 0.13 -20.03
N ALA A 200 -8.39 0.82 -18.92
CA ALA A 200 -8.66 0.33 -17.58
C ALA A 200 -10.00 0.84 -17.07
N PHE A 201 -10.59 0.09 -16.14
CA PHE A 201 -11.85 0.45 -15.50
C PHE A 201 -11.61 0.96 -14.11
N PHE A 202 -12.50 1.80 -13.59
CA PHE A 202 -12.46 2.20 -12.19
C PHE A 202 -13.85 2.18 -11.57
N VAL A 203 -13.87 1.88 -10.25
CA VAL A 203 -15.08 1.89 -9.43
C VAL A 203 -14.78 2.80 -8.22
N THR A 204 -15.61 3.82 -8.03
CA THR A 204 -15.46 4.75 -6.91
C THR A 204 -16.80 5.29 -6.46
N ARG A 205 -16.86 5.79 -5.23
CA ARG A 205 -18.04 6.51 -4.75
C ARG A 205 -18.06 7.92 -5.31
N ALA A 206 -19.23 8.35 -5.80
CA ALA A 206 -19.41 9.71 -6.25
C ALA A 206 -19.23 10.73 -5.13
N LYS A 207 -18.65 11.90 -5.43
CA LYS A 207 -18.66 13.05 -4.52
C LYS A 207 -20.06 13.66 -4.48
N SER A 208 -20.51 14.11 -3.31
CA SER A 208 -21.84 14.71 -3.13
C SER A 208 -22.09 15.97 -3.98
N ASN A 209 -21.03 16.64 -4.41
CA ASN A 209 -21.08 17.84 -5.26
C ASN A 209 -20.83 17.51 -6.73
N MET A 210 -20.82 16.25 -7.13
CA MET A 210 -20.65 15.83 -8.53
C MET A 210 -21.87 16.27 -9.34
N LYS A 211 -21.64 17.02 -10.41
CA LYS A 211 -22.70 17.46 -11.34
C LYS A 211 -22.74 16.52 -12.53
N TYR A 212 -23.91 16.00 -12.81
CA TYR A 212 -24.13 15.11 -13.95
C TYR A 212 -25.58 15.16 -14.40
N HIS A 213 -25.85 14.77 -15.62
CA HIS A 213 -27.20 14.47 -16.08
C HIS A 213 -27.28 13.00 -16.53
N ARG A 214 -28.44 12.43 -16.37
CA ARG A 214 -28.73 11.06 -16.76
C ARG A 214 -28.91 10.97 -18.26
N VAL A 215 -28.14 10.09 -18.89
CA VAL A 215 -28.27 9.77 -20.34
C VAL A 215 -29.20 8.60 -20.52
N TYR A 216 -29.06 7.54 -19.73
CA TYR A 216 -29.84 6.32 -19.84
C TYR A 216 -30.06 5.69 -18.47
N SER A 217 -31.17 4.96 -18.27
CA SER A 217 -31.49 4.22 -17.05
C SER A 217 -31.85 2.79 -17.38
N ARG A 218 -31.23 1.84 -16.69
CA ARG A 218 -31.51 0.41 -16.77
C ARG A 218 -32.40 -0.03 -15.61
N PRO A 219 -33.10 -1.17 -15.74
CA PRO A 219 -33.79 -1.77 -14.62
C PRO A 219 -32.80 -2.11 -13.51
N ALA A 220 -33.07 -1.62 -12.30
CA ALA A 220 -32.23 -1.91 -11.14
C ALA A 220 -32.75 -3.13 -10.37
N ALA A 221 -31.84 -3.99 -9.92
CA ALA A 221 -32.17 -5.15 -9.09
C ALA A 221 -32.41 -4.70 -7.63
N LYS A 222 -33.57 -4.15 -7.35
CA LYS A 222 -33.94 -3.62 -6.00
C LYS A 222 -33.84 -4.67 -4.90
N SER A 223 -34.10 -5.94 -5.21
CA SER A 223 -33.94 -7.07 -4.27
C SER A 223 -32.48 -7.29 -3.84
N ALA A 224 -31.50 -6.86 -4.65
CA ALA A 224 -30.09 -6.88 -4.34
C ALA A 224 -29.59 -5.57 -3.70
N GLY A 225 -30.49 -4.65 -3.34
CA GLY A 225 -30.16 -3.35 -2.74
C GLY A 225 -29.70 -2.29 -3.74
N ILE A 226 -29.79 -2.56 -5.06
CA ILE A 226 -29.41 -1.59 -6.10
C ILE A 226 -30.57 -0.62 -6.30
N LEU A 227 -30.36 0.64 -5.97
CA LEU A 227 -31.39 1.69 -6.07
C LEU A 227 -31.57 2.19 -7.50
N ALA A 228 -30.49 2.31 -8.28
CA ALA A 228 -30.50 2.76 -9.65
C ALA A 228 -29.32 2.15 -10.42
N ASP A 229 -29.49 1.93 -11.71
CA ASP A 229 -28.44 1.62 -12.68
C ASP A 229 -28.60 2.60 -13.85
N GLN A 230 -27.67 3.54 -13.97
CA GLN A 230 -27.78 4.66 -14.90
C GLN A 230 -26.48 4.92 -15.63
N SER A 231 -26.56 5.28 -16.90
CA SER A 231 -25.47 5.93 -17.61
C SER A 231 -25.64 7.44 -17.48
N ILE A 232 -24.56 8.11 -17.16
CA ILE A 232 -24.54 9.55 -16.92
C ILE A 232 -23.51 10.23 -17.82
N ALA A 233 -23.73 11.51 -18.09
CA ALA A 233 -22.70 12.40 -18.60
C ALA A 233 -22.36 13.44 -17.55
N LEU A 234 -21.07 13.72 -17.41
CA LEU A 234 -20.59 14.68 -16.43
C LEU A 234 -20.85 16.11 -16.89
N ASP A 235 -21.40 16.92 -16.00
CA ASP A 235 -21.66 18.34 -16.21
C ASP A 235 -20.58 19.21 -15.60
N GLY A 236 -20.46 20.40 -16.14
CA GLY A 236 -19.52 21.42 -15.67
C GLY A 236 -18.32 21.57 -16.62
N PHE A 237 -18.00 22.83 -16.87
CA PHE A 237 -16.97 23.22 -17.85
C PHE A 237 -15.63 22.52 -17.65
N TYR A 238 -15.13 22.47 -16.40
CA TYR A 238 -13.85 21.81 -16.10
C TYR A 238 -13.95 20.31 -16.16
N THR A 239 -15.03 19.73 -15.63
CA THR A 239 -15.22 18.29 -15.57
C THR A 239 -15.36 17.68 -16.96
N SER A 240 -16.20 18.28 -17.83
CA SER A 240 -16.38 17.80 -19.21
C SER A 240 -15.13 17.99 -20.08
N ARG A 241 -14.32 19.01 -19.79
CA ARG A 241 -13.02 19.19 -20.44
C ARG A 241 -12.01 18.12 -20.02
N ASP A 242 -11.96 17.83 -18.72
CA ASP A 242 -10.96 16.92 -18.13
C ASP A 242 -11.33 15.44 -18.30
N TYR A 243 -12.62 15.15 -18.55
CA TYR A 243 -13.17 13.83 -18.87
C TYR A 243 -14.23 13.98 -19.96
N PRO A 244 -13.85 14.03 -21.25
CA PRO A 244 -14.75 14.36 -22.35
C PRO A 244 -15.73 13.23 -22.74
N GLU A 245 -15.55 12.02 -22.19
CA GLU A 245 -16.34 10.87 -22.56
C GLU A 245 -17.56 10.68 -21.65
N HIS A 246 -18.60 10.02 -22.19
CA HIS A 246 -19.75 9.60 -21.39
C HIS A 246 -19.33 8.48 -20.43
N THR A 247 -19.53 8.69 -19.15
CA THR A 247 -19.17 7.71 -18.12
C THR A 247 -20.30 6.70 -17.96
N ALA A 248 -19.98 5.42 -17.95
CA ALA A 248 -20.94 4.36 -17.72
C ALA A 248 -21.18 4.16 -16.21
N GLY A 249 -22.45 4.00 -15.82
CA GLY A 249 -22.90 3.28 -14.62
C GLY A 249 -22.76 3.99 -13.27
N ILE A 250 -23.86 4.44 -12.73
CA ILE A 250 -24.10 4.62 -11.29
C ILE A 250 -25.23 3.70 -10.87
#